data_30e9068cdb9a8f9dd574b30384dbb6a4
#
_entry.id   30e9068cdb9a8f9dd574b30384dbb6a4
#
_cell.length_a   1.000
_cell.length_b   1.000
_cell.length_c   1.000
_cell.angle_alpha   90.00
_cell.angle_beta   90.00
_cell.angle_gamma   90.00
#
_symmetry.space_group_name_H-M   'P 1'
#
loop_
_entity.id
_entity.type
_entity.pdbx_description
1 polymer ?
#
loop_
_entity_poly.entity_id
_entity_poly.type
_entity_poly.pdbx_seq_one_letter_code
_entity_poly.pdbx_strand_id
1 'polypeptide(L)'
;MNSYQPKALLNDLQYYITPPHDCSYLPNKSARMVFLDPAHRIDVVTLSELSRTGFRRSGDFVYRPECHLCRQCLSSRVPVAEFRMNSSQKKAWKRSQDLVIKITSPEHAGDL
;
A
#
# COMPACT_ATOMS: atom_id res chain seq x y z
N MET A 1 6.96 23.26 19.21
CA MET A 1 7.12 21.81 19.16
C MET A 1 5.85 21.20 18.63
N ASN A 2 5.84 20.82 17.38
CA ASN A 2 4.71 20.09 16.81
C ASN A 2 4.81 18.64 17.23
N SER A 3 4.03 18.27 18.24
CA SER A 3 3.76 16.85 18.46
C SER A 3 2.90 16.36 17.31
N TYR A 4 3.53 15.83 16.32
CA TYR A 4 2.87 15.13 15.21
C TYR A 4 2.09 13.95 15.81
N GLN A 5 0.76 14.05 15.77
CA GLN A 5 -0.11 12.97 16.20
C GLN A 5 -0.77 12.33 14.96
N PRO A 6 -0.13 11.34 14.35
CA PRO A 6 -0.64 10.72 13.13
C PRO A 6 -2.03 10.11 13.29
N LYS A 7 -2.38 9.63 14.48
CA LYS A 7 -3.70 9.06 14.75
C LYS A 7 -4.84 10.08 14.63
N ALA A 8 -4.63 11.32 15.05
CA ALA A 8 -5.64 12.36 14.94
C ALA A 8 -5.92 12.70 13.48
N LEU A 9 -4.88 12.76 12.67
CA LEU A 9 -4.98 13.05 11.24
C LEU A 9 -5.78 11.98 10.48
N LEU A 10 -5.61 10.69 10.81
CA LEU A 10 -6.32 9.60 10.18
C LEU A 10 -7.79 9.53 10.59
N ASN A 11 -8.15 10.00 11.78
CA ASN A 11 -9.53 10.02 12.26
C ASN A 11 -10.40 11.06 11.55
N ASP A 12 -9.78 12.10 11.00
CA ASP A 12 -10.50 13.16 10.28
C ASP A 12 -10.75 12.80 8.80
N LEU A 13 -10.22 11.67 8.33
CA LEU A 13 -10.43 11.19 6.97
C LEU A 13 -11.76 10.45 6.84
N GLN A 14 -12.39 10.61 5.70
CA GLN A 14 -13.63 9.93 5.36
C GLN A 14 -13.32 8.55 4.76
N TYR A 15 -13.99 7.52 5.26
CA TYR A 15 -13.84 6.15 4.79
C TYR A 15 -15.17 5.57 4.36
N TYR A 16 -15.13 4.65 3.40
CA TYR A 16 -16.29 3.88 2.94
C TYR A 16 -16.00 2.40 3.08
N ILE A 17 -17.00 1.65 3.49
CA ILE A 17 -16.93 0.20 3.59
C ILE A 17 -17.80 -0.38 2.48
N THR A 18 -17.24 -1.32 1.71
CA THR A 18 -18.00 -2.02 0.69
C THR A 18 -19.04 -2.95 1.31
N PRO A 19 -20.16 -3.23 0.60
CA PRO A 19 -21.03 -4.34 0.97
C PRO A 19 -20.23 -5.66 0.98
N PRO A 20 -20.68 -6.65 1.74
CA PRO A 20 -20.08 -7.98 1.69
C PRO A 20 -20.12 -8.56 0.29
N HIS A 21 -19.00 -9.16 -0.13
CA HIS A 21 -18.85 -9.82 -1.42
C HIS A 21 -18.01 -11.08 -1.26
N ASP A 22 -17.99 -11.94 -2.27
CA ASP A 22 -17.16 -13.15 -2.22
C ASP A 22 -15.68 -12.81 -2.17
N CYS A 23 -14.97 -13.52 -1.30
CA CYS A 23 -13.52 -13.39 -1.21
C CYS A 23 -12.85 -13.92 -2.48
N SER A 24 -11.93 -13.14 -3.04
CA SER A 24 -11.17 -13.53 -4.24
C SER A 24 -10.09 -14.58 -3.98
N TYR A 25 -9.74 -14.81 -2.72
CA TYR A 25 -8.62 -15.69 -2.33
C TYR A 25 -9.08 -17.00 -1.70
N LEU A 26 -10.07 -16.93 -0.83
CA LEU A 26 -10.52 -18.09 -0.06
C LEU A 26 -11.93 -18.49 -0.47
N PRO A 27 -12.19 -19.80 -0.70
CA PRO A 27 -13.52 -20.26 -1.06
C PRO A 27 -14.50 -20.12 0.11
N ASN A 28 -15.76 -19.83 -0.21
CA ASN A 28 -16.86 -19.75 0.76
C ASN A 28 -16.63 -18.73 1.91
N LYS A 29 -15.84 -17.69 1.64
CA LYS A 29 -15.60 -16.59 2.57
C LYS A 29 -16.19 -15.30 2.04
N SER A 30 -16.73 -14.50 2.94
CA SER A 30 -17.24 -13.17 2.65
C SER A 30 -16.17 -12.13 2.96
N ALA A 31 -15.99 -11.18 2.05
CA ALA A 31 -14.99 -10.12 2.17
C ALA A 31 -15.65 -8.74 2.20
N ARG A 32 -14.99 -7.81 2.86
CA ARG A 32 -15.29 -6.38 2.86
C ARG A 32 -14.00 -5.59 2.71
N MET A 33 -14.11 -4.43 2.08
CA MET A 33 -12.97 -3.51 1.93
C MET A 33 -13.34 -2.15 2.53
N VAL A 34 -12.38 -1.52 3.19
CA VAL A 34 -12.45 -0.12 3.58
C VAL A 34 -11.67 0.69 2.56
N PHE A 35 -12.30 1.72 2.01
CA PHE A 35 -11.69 2.68 1.10
C PHE A 35 -11.64 4.05 1.74
N LEU A 36 -10.53 4.75 1.57
CA LEU A 36 -10.48 6.18 1.78
C LEU A 36 -11.28 6.88 0.68
N ASP A 37 -12.03 7.93 1.03
CA ASP A 37 -12.74 8.73 0.05
C ASP A 37 -11.76 9.24 -1.02
N PRO A 38 -11.94 8.88 -2.31
CA PRO A 38 -11.03 9.30 -3.38
C PRO A 38 -11.03 10.81 -3.63
N ALA A 39 -12.03 11.55 -3.12
CA ALA A 39 -12.04 12.99 -3.17
C ALA A 39 -11.00 13.64 -2.24
N HIS A 40 -10.51 12.92 -1.23
CA HIS A 40 -9.41 13.39 -0.38
C HIS A 40 -8.09 13.36 -1.13
N ARG A 41 -7.43 14.49 -1.20
CA ARG A 41 -6.03 14.56 -1.58
C ARG A 41 -5.19 14.30 -0.34
N ILE A 42 -4.43 13.23 -0.37
CA ILE A 42 -3.54 12.86 0.71
C ILE A 42 -2.09 13.19 0.34
N ASP A 43 -1.39 13.77 1.29
CA ASP A 43 0.03 14.02 1.16
C ASP A 43 0.85 12.75 1.43
N VAL A 44 2.15 12.84 1.20
CA VAL A 44 3.08 11.70 1.40
C VAL A 44 3.09 11.24 2.86
N VAL A 45 2.99 12.18 3.79
CA VAL A 45 2.99 11.86 5.23
C VAL A 45 1.75 11.07 5.63
N THR A 46 0.59 11.52 5.20
CA THR A 46 -0.68 10.82 5.45
C THR A 46 -0.69 9.44 4.81
N LEU A 47 -0.22 9.32 3.57
CA LEU A 47 -0.11 8.03 2.89
C LEU A 47 0.84 7.07 3.63
N SER A 48 1.96 7.58 4.14
CA SER A 48 2.90 6.78 4.92
C SER A 48 2.25 6.23 6.20
N GLU A 49 1.47 7.06 6.89
CA GLU A 49 0.75 6.63 8.10
C GLU A 49 -0.36 5.60 7.77
N LEU A 50 -1.10 5.81 6.69
CA LEU A 50 -2.08 4.83 6.22
C LEU A 50 -1.40 3.49 5.88
N SER A 51 -0.26 3.53 5.20
CA SER A 51 0.55 2.35 4.91
C SER A 51 0.96 1.59 6.17
N ARG A 52 1.31 2.29 7.24
CA ARG A 52 1.63 1.67 8.55
C ARG A 52 0.46 0.90 9.14
N THR A 53 -0.77 1.31 8.85
CA THR A 53 -1.99 0.67 9.35
C THR A 53 -2.56 -0.39 8.40
N GLY A 54 -1.79 -0.79 7.39
CA GLY A 54 -2.15 -1.86 6.47
C GLY A 54 -2.88 -1.42 5.21
N PHE A 55 -3.03 -0.12 4.99
CA PHE A 55 -3.64 0.38 3.75
C PHE A 55 -2.69 0.19 2.57
N ARG A 56 -3.28 -0.09 1.41
CA ARG A 56 -2.61 -0.24 0.12
C ARG A 56 -3.14 0.82 -0.84
N ARG A 57 -2.35 1.14 -1.85
CA ARG A 57 -2.75 2.07 -2.90
C ARG A 57 -2.80 1.38 -4.25
N SER A 58 -3.86 1.64 -5.01
CA SER A 58 -4.00 1.26 -6.40
C SER A 58 -4.59 2.44 -7.17
N GLY A 59 -3.77 3.15 -7.96
CA GLY A 59 -4.18 4.39 -8.59
C GLY A 59 -4.60 5.44 -7.56
N ASP A 60 -5.82 5.94 -7.69
CA ASP A 60 -6.40 6.92 -6.78
C ASP A 60 -7.06 6.29 -5.54
N PHE A 61 -7.09 4.96 -5.46
CA PHE A 61 -7.72 4.26 -4.36
C PHE A 61 -6.72 3.84 -3.30
N VAL A 62 -7.03 4.18 -2.06
CA VAL A 62 -6.32 3.73 -0.87
C VAL A 62 -7.29 2.90 -0.04
N TYR A 63 -6.92 1.66 0.24
CA TYR A 63 -7.85 0.68 0.80
C TYR A 63 -7.14 -0.38 1.63
N ARG A 64 -7.92 -1.10 2.42
CA ARG A 64 -7.50 -2.32 3.09
C ARG A 64 -8.66 -3.29 3.26
N PRO A 65 -8.39 -4.60 3.40
CA PRO A 65 -9.41 -5.55 3.81
C PRO A 65 -9.92 -5.26 5.23
N GLU A 66 -11.23 -5.36 5.42
CA GLU A 66 -11.89 -5.24 6.72
C GLU A 66 -13.01 -6.27 6.81
N CYS A 67 -12.66 -7.54 6.65
CA CYS A 67 -13.60 -8.65 6.64
C CYS A 67 -14.13 -8.90 8.06
N HIS A 68 -15.44 -9.23 8.16
CA HIS A 68 -16.11 -9.34 9.44
C HIS A 68 -15.56 -10.48 10.33
N LEU A 69 -15.33 -11.65 9.73
CA LEU A 69 -14.92 -12.86 10.46
C LEU A 69 -13.55 -13.42 10.03
N CYS A 70 -12.83 -12.72 9.17
CA CYS A 70 -11.57 -13.20 8.62
C CYS A 70 -10.48 -12.15 8.75
N ARG A 71 -9.28 -12.57 9.18
CA ARG A 71 -8.08 -11.72 9.30
C ARG A 71 -6.86 -12.35 8.62
N GLN A 72 -7.09 -13.13 7.57
CA GLN A 72 -6.03 -13.85 6.85
C GLN A 72 -5.19 -12.93 5.95
N CYS A 73 -5.74 -11.80 5.49
CA CYS A 73 -5.00 -10.86 4.66
C CYS A 73 -4.09 -9.98 5.51
N LEU A 74 -2.81 -10.33 5.55
CA LEU A 74 -1.78 -9.57 6.24
C LEU A 74 -1.05 -8.68 5.23
N SER A 75 -1.24 -7.38 5.34
CA SER A 75 -0.49 -6.42 4.54
C SER A 75 0.94 -6.33 5.05
N SER A 76 1.91 -6.46 4.15
CA SER A 76 3.32 -6.30 4.46
C SER A 76 3.91 -5.12 3.70
N ARG A 77 4.96 -4.55 4.24
CA ARG A 77 5.72 -3.47 3.60
C ARG A 77 7.20 -3.62 3.91
N VAL A 78 8.03 -3.03 3.08
CA VAL A 78 9.47 -2.99 3.27
C VAL A 78 9.88 -1.55 3.61
N PRO A 79 10.31 -1.26 4.85
CA PRO A 79 10.91 0.03 5.17
C PRO A 79 12.24 0.17 4.43
N VAL A 80 12.31 1.07 3.46
CA VAL A 80 13.45 1.20 2.55
C VAL A 80 14.76 1.51 3.31
N ALA A 81 14.68 2.36 4.35
CA ALA A 81 15.84 2.72 5.15
C ALA A 81 16.44 1.56 5.94
N GLU A 82 15.66 0.53 6.23
CA GLU A 82 16.07 -0.65 6.99
C GLU A 82 16.33 -1.87 6.11
N PHE A 83 16.07 -1.74 4.80
CA PHE A 83 16.23 -2.86 3.88
C PHE A 83 17.70 -3.32 3.80
N ARG A 84 17.88 -4.64 3.87
CA ARG A 84 19.18 -5.30 3.65
C ARG A 84 18.95 -6.48 2.71
N MET A 85 19.73 -6.52 1.64
CA MET A 85 19.68 -7.65 0.72
C MET A 85 20.13 -8.95 1.39
N ASN A 86 19.35 -10.00 1.23
CA ASN A 86 19.78 -11.35 1.56
C ASN A 86 20.75 -11.91 0.50
N SER A 87 21.26 -13.12 0.72
CA SER A 87 22.24 -13.74 -0.20
C SER A 87 21.71 -13.93 -1.61
N SER A 88 20.46 -14.33 -1.76
CA SER A 88 19.82 -14.52 -3.07
C SER A 88 19.65 -13.20 -3.80
N GLN A 89 19.24 -12.15 -3.10
CA GLN A 89 19.10 -10.81 -3.66
C GLN A 89 20.44 -10.24 -4.10
N LYS A 90 21.50 -10.43 -3.31
CA LYS A 90 22.88 -10.02 -3.66
C LYS A 90 23.33 -10.71 -4.94
N LYS A 91 23.07 -12.00 -5.09
CA LYS A 91 23.41 -12.76 -6.30
C LYS A 91 22.63 -12.26 -7.53
N ALA A 92 21.34 -11.98 -7.37
CA ALA A 92 20.52 -11.42 -8.44
C ALA A 92 21.00 -10.03 -8.85
N TRP A 93 21.31 -9.17 -7.88
CA TRP A 93 21.89 -7.85 -8.12
C TRP A 93 23.19 -7.93 -8.89
N LYS A 94 24.10 -8.80 -8.49
CA LYS A 94 25.40 -8.99 -9.14
C LYS A 94 25.25 -9.46 -10.60
N ARG A 95 24.29 -10.35 -10.88
CA ARG A 95 24.01 -10.84 -12.24
C ARG A 95 23.36 -9.79 -13.14
N SER A 96 22.77 -8.76 -12.57
CA SER A 96 22.02 -7.72 -13.28
C SER A 96 22.82 -6.43 -13.49
N GLN A 97 24.14 -6.45 -13.30
CA GLN A 97 25.00 -5.27 -13.41
C GLN A 97 25.17 -4.75 -14.86
N ASP A 98 24.81 -5.56 -15.85
CA ASP A 98 24.75 -5.17 -17.26
C ASP A 98 23.52 -4.31 -17.60
N LEU A 99 22.52 -4.25 -16.72
CA LEU A 99 21.32 -3.44 -16.90
C LEU A 99 21.53 -2.00 -16.50
N VAL A 100 20.98 -1.10 -17.31
CA VAL A 100 20.96 0.33 -17.00
C VAL A 100 19.58 0.70 -16.47
N ILE A 101 19.55 1.26 -15.27
CA ILE A 101 18.31 1.71 -14.62
C ILE A 101 18.14 3.21 -14.86
N LYS A 102 16.99 3.59 -15.40
CA LYS A 102 16.59 4.99 -15.55
C LYS A 102 15.31 5.25 -14.79
N ILE A 103 15.28 6.32 -14.02
CA ILE A 103 14.07 6.80 -13.35
C ILE A 103 13.51 7.94 -14.19
N THR A 104 12.31 7.75 -14.73
CA THR A 104 11.65 8.72 -15.62
C THR A 104 10.27 9.08 -15.09
N SER A 105 9.71 10.20 -15.60
CA SER A 105 8.31 10.53 -15.38
C SER A 105 7.40 9.48 -16.06
N PRO A 106 6.21 9.16 -15.49
CA PRO A 106 5.25 8.26 -16.12
C PRO A 106 4.79 8.67 -17.51
N GLU A 107 4.90 9.95 -17.85
CA GLU A 107 4.50 10.50 -19.15
C GLU A 107 5.35 9.98 -20.32
N HIS A 108 6.53 9.49 -20.02
CA HIS A 108 7.44 8.93 -21.03
C HIS A 108 7.36 7.40 -21.16
N ALA A 109 6.47 6.75 -20.45
CA ALA A 109 6.30 5.30 -20.53
C ALA A 109 5.58 4.82 -21.81
N GLY A 110 5.06 5.72 -22.62
CA GLY A 110 4.34 5.40 -23.86
C GLY A 110 5.21 5.25 -25.11
N ASP A 111 6.52 5.50 -25.01
CA ASP A 111 7.46 5.47 -26.14
C ASP A 111 8.38 4.23 -26.14
N LEU A 112 7.95 3.15 -25.50
CA LEU A 112 8.66 1.86 -25.50
C LEU A 112 8.08 0.91 -26.52
#